data_8d9aa74698c7a571c441f88e301999f5
#
_entry.id   8d9aa74698c7a571c441f88e301999f5
#
_cell.length_a   1.000
_cell.length_b   1.000
_cell.length_c   1.000
_cell.angle_alpha   90.00
_cell.angle_beta   90.00
_cell.angle_gamma   90.00
#
_symmetry.space_group_name_H-M   'P 1'
#
loop_
_entity.id
_entity.type
_entity.pdbx_description
1 polymer ?
#
loop_
_entity_poly.entity_id
_entity_poly.type
_entity_poly.pdbx_seq_one_letter_code
_entity_poly.pdbx_strand_id
1 'polypeptide(L)'
;MLIPLIAAALSIAADCDLEAPDGRPGCVREQVDALPMNRLQAVGTHNSYKLAIASKEMALLRAVAPDMAVGLDYAHPPLADQLAAGARQLELDLFYDPEPGRYARPLGQRMAAGTDPYDAPELSQPGLKVMQGQDIDYRSSCRLFTDCLRQVAEWSKAHPSHVPILILLNLKEGEALPAPGAVAPLAFDAAAMDQVDAEIRSVFGPEALITPDEVQGDAASLRAAVSEEGWPTLGAARGRLMFALDAPRHQVDLYRGARRSLEGRAAFVNIAEDEDAAAYITLNEPVEQQDRIAAALAQGLIVRTRADADTVEARSGETTRRDAALASGAQYVSTDYMTPDVRFSDYRVVLPGELAARLAPQSGARSE
;
A
#
# COMPACT_ATOMS: atom_id res chain seq x y z
N MET A 1 36.04 32.28 -26.89
CA MET A 1 35.88 32.22 -25.41
C MET A 1 34.49 31.67 -25.16
N LEU A 2 34.35 30.33 -25.03
CA LEU A 2 33.10 29.66 -24.72
C LEU A 2 32.91 29.73 -23.21
N ILE A 3 31.94 30.48 -22.75
CA ILE A 3 31.50 30.48 -21.35
C ILE A 3 30.72 29.18 -21.16
N PRO A 4 31.11 28.26 -20.27
CA PRO A 4 30.28 27.12 -19.94
C PRO A 4 29.04 27.63 -19.22
N LEU A 5 27.85 27.41 -19.81
CA LEU A 5 26.59 27.50 -19.07
C LEU A 5 26.65 26.43 -17.97
N ILE A 6 26.97 26.84 -16.76
CA ILE A 6 26.71 26.03 -15.57
C ILE A 6 25.18 26.03 -15.44
N ALA A 7 24.56 24.97 -15.90
CA ALA A 7 23.17 24.68 -15.54
C ALA A 7 23.18 24.50 -14.01
N ALA A 8 22.75 25.51 -13.28
CA ALA A 8 22.45 25.37 -11.87
C ALA A 8 21.38 24.28 -11.77
N ALA A 9 21.71 23.16 -11.16
CA ALA A 9 20.72 22.15 -10.80
C ALA A 9 19.76 22.83 -9.82
N LEU A 10 18.63 23.29 -10.32
CA LEU A 10 17.58 23.88 -9.51
C LEU A 10 17.06 22.76 -8.61
N SER A 11 17.38 22.81 -7.32
CA SER A 11 16.91 21.85 -6.33
C SER A 11 15.40 22.04 -6.11
N ILE A 12 14.68 20.92 -5.98
CA ILE A 12 13.28 20.96 -5.56
C ILE A 12 13.21 21.45 -4.11
N ALA A 13 12.31 22.41 -3.85
CA ALA A 13 12.09 22.95 -2.51
C ALA A 13 11.44 21.88 -1.59
N ALA A 14 11.88 21.83 -0.34
CA ALA A 14 11.40 20.83 0.63
C ALA A 14 9.89 20.89 0.91
N ASP A 15 9.28 22.05 0.72
CA ASP A 15 7.87 22.33 0.90
C ASP A 15 7.09 22.35 -0.45
N CYS A 16 7.66 21.82 -1.52
CA CYS A 16 6.99 21.65 -2.78
C CYS A 16 6.07 20.41 -2.73
N ASP A 17 4.78 20.62 -3.05
CA ASP A 17 3.90 19.49 -3.34
C ASP A 17 4.20 18.95 -4.74
N LEU A 18 4.77 17.75 -4.80
CA LEU A 18 5.10 17.10 -6.08
C LEU A 18 3.85 16.76 -6.90
N GLU A 19 2.70 16.64 -6.27
CA GLU A 19 1.44 16.42 -6.99
C GLU A 19 0.90 17.70 -7.62
N ALA A 20 0.95 18.80 -6.88
CA ALA A 20 0.41 20.10 -7.26
C ALA A 20 1.45 21.23 -7.19
N PRO A 21 2.54 21.18 -8.00
CA PRO A 21 3.56 22.25 -8.02
C PRO A 21 2.94 23.60 -8.31
N ASP A 22 3.29 24.60 -7.50
CA ASP A 22 2.70 25.95 -7.51
C ASP A 22 3.42 26.95 -8.44
N GLY A 23 4.47 26.52 -9.13
CA GLY A 23 5.23 27.30 -10.10
C GLY A 23 6.29 28.22 -9.52
N ARG A 24 6.46 28.30 -8.18
CA ARG A 24 7.54 29.07 -7.54
C ARG A 24 8.91 28.43 -7.79
N PRO A 25 10.02 29.17 -7.61
CA PRO A 25 11.37 28.61 -7.74
C PRO A 25 11.55 27.36 -6.86
N GLY A 26 11.99 26.26 -7.46
CA GLY A 26 12.11 24.95 -6.81
C GLY A 26 10.80 24.14 -6.70
N CYS A 27 9.69 24.64 -7.26
CA CYS A 27 8.42 23.91 -7.30
C CYS A 27 7.70 24.12 -8.67
N VAL A 28 8.45 23.97 -9.77
CA VAL A 28 7.96 24.12 -11.13
C VAL A 28 7.62 22.76 -11.70
N ARG A 29 6.47 22.66 -12.37
CA ARG A 29 5.93 21.39 -12.93
C ARG A 29 6.96 20.64 -13.77
N GLU A 30 7.62 21.29 -14.69
CA GLU A 30 8.58 20.66 -15.60
C GLU A 30 9.80 20.10 -14.85
N GLN A 31 10.22 20.75 -13.76
CA GLN A 31 11.33 20.26 -12.92
C GLN A 31 10.90 19.06 -12.07
N VAL A 32 9.70 19.13 -11.49
CA VAL A 32 9.12 18.03 -10.71
C VAL A 32 8.87 16.82 -11.62
N ASP A 33 8.32 17.03 -12.80
CA ASP A 33 8.01 15.96 -13.75
C ASP A 33 9.27 15.26 -14.31
N ALA A 34 10.42 15.93 -14.28
CA ALA A 34 11.70 15.34 -14.69
C ALA A 34 12.35 14.43 -13.62
N LEU A 35 11.85 14.46 -12.37
CA LEU A 35 12.36 13.58 -11.32
C LEU A 35 12.00 12.11 -11.62
N PRO A 36 12.87 11.14 -11.34
CA PRO A 36 12.46 9.73 -11.26
C PRO A 36 11.37 9.54 -10.22
N MET A 37 10.36 8.71 -10.49
CA MET A 37 9.22 8.53 -9.58
C MET A 37 9.61 7.99 -8.20
N ASN A 38 10.72 7.26 -8.08
CA ASN A 38 11.22 6.78 -6.80
C ASN A 38 11.89 7.88 -5.94
N ARG A 39 11.82 9.14 -6.36
CA ARG A 39 12.26 10.28 -5.54
C ARG A 39 11.13 10.93 -4.73
N LEU A 40 9.89 10.49 -4.94
CA LEU A 40 8.77 10.94 -4.12
C LEU A 40 8.75 10.29 -2.73
N GLN A 41 8.14 10.97 -1.76
CA GLN A 41 7.62 10.37 -0.55
C GLN A 41 6.17 10.77 -0.36
N ALA A 42 5.30 9.79 -0.07
CA ALA A 42 3.89 9.99 0.20
C ALA A 42 3.43 9.14 1.39
N VAL A 43 2.32 9.55 2.01
CA VAL A 43 1.65 8.78 3.07
C VAL A 43 0.53 7.95 2.45
N GLY A 44 0.23 6.82 3.06
CA GLY A 44 -0.90 5.98 2.72
C GLY A 44 -1.45 5.23 3.91
N THR A 45 -2.39 4.35 3.67
CA THR A 45 -3.07 3.62 4.74
C THR A 45 -2.76 2.13 4.70
N HIS A 46 -2.68 1.52 5.88
CA HIS A 46 -2.63 0.09 6.09
C HIS A 46 -4.07 -0.44 6.19
N ASN A 47 -4.38 -1.60 5.59
CA ASN A 47 -5.74 -2.17 5.57
C ASN A 47 -6.82 -1.17 5.16
N SER A 48 -6.61 -0.48 4.06
CA SER A 48 -7.37 0.72 3.66
C SER A 48 -8.89 0.50 3.53
N TYR A 49 -9.33 -0.73 3.30
CA TYR A 49 -10.73 -1.15 3.16
C TYR A 49 -11.44 -1.35 4.49
N LYS A 50 -10.69 -1.43 5.62
CA LYS A 50 -11.18 -1.89 6.92
C LYS A 50 -12.22 -0.95 7.52
N LEU A 51 -13.40 -1.50 7.84
CA LEU A 51 -14.42 -0.85 8.66
C LEU A 51 -14.31 -1.31 10.12
N ALA A 52 -14.90 -0.55 11.03
CA ALA A 52 -14.92 -0.93 12.44
C ALA A 52 -15.65 -2.26 12.67
N ILE A 53 -15.08 -3.10 13.53
CA ILE A 53 -15.78 -4.27 14.07
C ILE A 53 -17.00 -3.79 14.84
N ALA A 54 -18.18 -4.41 14.66
CA ALA A 54 -19.39 -4.02 15.33
C ALA A 54 -19.23 -4.13 16.86
N SER A 55 -19.83 -3.20 17.61
CA SER A 55 -19.59 -3.04 19.06
C SER A 55 -19.80 -4.32 19.87
N LYS A 56 -20.79 -5.15 19.53
CA LYS A 56 -21.07 -6.41 20.22
C LYS A 56 -20.05 -7.50 19.85
N GLU A 57 -19.60 -7.53 18.61
CA GLU A 57 -18.54 -8.43 18.15
C GLU A 57 -17.20 -8.05 18.80
N MET A 58 -16.88 -6.74 18.84
CA MET A 58 -15.70 -6.21 19.52
C MET A 58 -15.75 -6.51 21.04
N ALA A 59 -16.90 -6.43 21.69
CA ALA A 59 -17.03 -6.80 23.09
C ALA A 59 -16.76 -8.30 23.35
N LEU A 60 -17.22 -9.16 22.43
CA LEU A 60 -16.92 -10.59 22.48
C LEU A 60 -15.43 -10.85 22.26
N LEU A 61 -14.84 -10.19 21.25
CA LEU A 61 -13.41 -10.32 20.96
C LEU A 61 -12.54 -9.87 22.15
N ARG A 62 -12.88 -8.76 22.78
CA ARG A 62 -12.20 -8.29 24.02
C ARG A 62 -12.26 -9.29 25.17
N ALA A 63 -13.34 -10.07 25.26
CA ALA A 63 -13.49 -11.07 26.32
C ALA A 63 -12.65 -12.33 26.07
N VAL A 64 -12.38 -12.71 24.81
CA VAL A 64 -11.70 -13.97 24.46
C VAL A 64 -10.26 -13.76 23.98
N ALA A 65 -9.93 -12.61 23.41
CA ALA A 65 -8.63 -12.26 22.83
C ALA A 65 -8.36 -10.74 22.99
N PRO A 66 -8.10 -10.25 24.22
CA PRO A 66 -8.02 -8.81 24.49
C PRO A 66 -6.91 -8.09 23.70
N ASP A 67 -5.74 -8.69 23.53
CA ASP A 67 -4.63 -8.08 22.79
C ASP A 67 -4.96 -7.94 21.29
N MET A 68 -5.59 -8.97 20.69
CA MET A 68 -6.08 -8.90 19.32
C MET A 68 -7.15 -7.82 19.17
N ALA A 69 -8.07 -7.70 20.13
CA ALA A 69 -9.11 -6.66 20.11
C ALA A 69 -8.52 -5.25 20.19
N VAL A 70 -7.41 -5.05 20.87
CA VAL A 70 -6.68 -3.76 20.91
C VAL A 70 -6.09 -3.45 19.55
N GLY A 71 -5.38 -4.37 18.92
CA GLY A 71 -4.74 -4.17 17.62
C GLY A 71 -5.75 -3.96 16.48
N LEU A 72 -6.95 -4.53 16.57
CA LEU A 72 -8.00 -4.42 15.54
C LEU A 72 -8.99 -3.25 15.74
N ASP A 73 -8.84 -2.44 16.81
CA ASP A 73 -9.77 -1.36 17.16
C ASP A 73 -9.49 -0.06 16.39
N TYR A 74 -9.47 -0.12 15.06
CA TYR A 74 -9.38 1.03 14.15
C TYR A 74 -10.25 0.82 12.91
N ALA A 75 -10.44 1.88 12.13
CA ALA A 75 -11.20 1.83 10.89
C ALA A 75 -10.78 2.98 9.96
N HIS A 76 -11.09 2.81 8.67
CA HIS A 76 -10.84 3.82 7.65
C HIS A 76 -12.13 4.31 7.00
N PRO A 77 -12.15 5.55 6.49
CA PRO A 77 -13.19 5.99 5.56
C PRO A 77 -13.09 5.23 4.22
N PRO A 78 -14.06 5.37 3.30
CA PRO A 78 -13.99 4.78 1.96
C PRO A 78 -12.70 5.14 1.21
N LEU A 79 -12.23 4.27 0.30
CA LEU A 79 -10.95 4.43 -0.42
C LEU A 79 -10.84 5.79 -1.13
N ALA A 80 -11.92 6.24 -1.78
CA ALA A 80 -11.94 7.52 -2.48
C ALA A 80 -11.74 8.72 -1.52
N ASP A 81 -12.28 8.64 -0.31
CA ASP A 81 -12.12 9.69 0.71
C ASP A 81 -10.67 9.73 1.24
N GLN A 82 -10.04 8.57 1.39
CA GLN A 82 -8.63 8.48 1.77
C GLN A 82 -7.72 9.09 0.69
N LEU A 83 -7.97 8.78 -0.58
CA LEU A 83 -7.25 9.38 -1.71
C LEU A 83 -7.47 10.89 -1.77
N ALA A 84 -8.70 11.38 -1.53
CA ALA A 84 -9.01 12.81 -1.46
C ALA A 84 -8.31 13.49 -0.27
N ALA A 85 -8.10 12.77 0.83
CA ALA A 85 -7.34 13.23 1.99
C ALA A 85 -5.80 13.19 1.80
N GLY A 86 -5.31 12.77 0.62
CA GLY A 86 -3.88 12.77 0.29
C GLY A 86 -3.20 11.41 0.39
N ALA A 87 -3.92 10.29 0.64
CA ALA A 87 -3.32 8.97 0.57
C ALA A 87 -2.83 8.66 -0.85
N ARG A 88 -1.59 8.15 -0.97
CA ARG A 88 -1.02 7.71 -2.25
C ARG A 88 -0.45 6.28 -2.15
N GLN A 89 -0.74 5.60 -1.06
CA GLN A 89 -0.60 4.17 -0.92
C GLN A 89 -1.87 3.63 -0.25
N LEU A 90 -2.38 2.53 -0.77
CA LEU A 90 -3.49 1.76 -0.21
C LEU A 90 -3.05 0.32 -0.03
N GLU A 91 -3.69 -0.39 0.90
CA GLU A 91 -3.42 -1.80 1.15
C GLU A 91 -4.72 -2.59 1.16
N LEU A 92 -4.74 -3.71 0.42
CA LEU A 92 -5.90 -4.57 0.26
C LEU A 92 -5.51 -6.02 0.58
N ASP A 93 -6.22 -6.65 1.51
CA ASP A 93 -6.04 -8.04 1.87
C ASP A 93 -7.00 -8.93 1.07
N LEU A 94 -6.45 -9.86 0.32
CA LEU A 94 -7.19 -10.68 -0.63
C LEU A 94 -7.43 -12.09 -0.09
N PHE A 95 -8.67 -12.57 -0.24
CA PHE A 95 -9.07 -13.94 0.04
C PHE A 95 -9.50 -14.63 -1.24
N TYR A 96 -8.94 -15.82 -1.48
CA TYR A 96 -9.31 -16.65 -2.61
C TYR A 96 -10.66 -17.34 -2.36
N ASP A 97 -11.61 -17.20 -3.29
CA ASP A 97 -12.97 -17.75 -3.18
C ASP A 97 -13.45 -18.26 -4.55
N PRO A 98 -12.86 -19.39 -5.04
CA PRO A 98 -13.19 -19.95 -6.36
C PRO A 98 -14.62 -20.49 -6.43
N GLU A 99 -15.18 -20.91 -5.28
CA GLU A 99 -16.58 -21.31 -5.12
C GLU A 99 -17.29 -20.24 -4.27
N PRO A 100 -17.94 -19.25 -4.88
CA PRO A 100 -18.45 -18.06 -4.18
C PRO A 100 -19.35 -18.38 -2.99
N GLY A 101 -19.21 -17.58 -1.91
CA GLY A 101 -20.02 -17.71 -0.72
C GLY A 101 -19.33 -18.37 0.47
N ARG A 102 -18.06 -18.78 0.32
CA ARG A 102 -17.28 -19.35 1.43
C ARG A 102 -17.23 -18.40 2.64
N TYR A 103 -17.09 -17.10 2.41
CA TYR A 103 -16.97 -16.08 3.45
C TYR A 103 -18.26 -15.30 3.70
N ALA A 104 -19.40 -15.73 3.12
CA ALA A 104 -20.66 -14.98 3.22
C ALA A 104 -21.34 -15.04 4.60
N ARG A 105 -20.86 -15.89 5.52
CA ARG A 105 -21.47 -16.11 6.83
C ARG A 105 -20.44 -16.07 7.96
N PRO A 106 -19.87 -14.88 8.27
CA PRO A 106 -18.81 -14.74 9.26
C PRO A 106 -19.21 -15.25 10.64
N LEU A 107 -18.25 -15.85 11.37
CA LEU A 107 -18.49 -16.42 12.70
C LEU A 107 -18.89 -15.33 13.72
N GLY A 108 -18.21 -14.18 13.71
CA GLY A 108 -18.47 -13.07 14.62
C GLY A 108 -19.92 -12.61 14.57
N GLN A 109 -20.48 -12.46 13.37
CA GLN A 109 -21.88 -12.08 13.19
C GLN A 109 -22.86 -13.13 13.76
N ARG A 110 -22.53 -14.42 13.67
CA ARG A 110 -23.36 -15.51 14.19
C ARG A 110 -23.27 -15.68 15.69
N MET A 111 -22.12 -15.35 16.30
CA MET A 111 -21.87 -15.53 17.73
C MET A 111 -22.31 -14.32 18.57
N ALA A 112 -22.20 -13.11 18.05
CA ALA A 112 -22.55 -11.90 18.77
C ALA A 112 -24.06 -11.59 18.66
N ALA A 113 -24.85 -12.10 19.59
CA ALA A 113 -26.29 -11.93 19.61
C ALA A 113 -26.70 -10.45 19.53
N GLY A 114 -27.51 -10.11 18.51
CA GLY A 114 -28.02 -8.76 18.27
C GLY A 114 -26.92 -7.78 17.83
N THR A 115 -25.83 -8.25 17.24
CA THR A 115 -24.88 -7.40 16.50
C THR A 115 -25.57 -6.75 15.29
N ASP A 116 -24.99 -5.63 14.81
CA ASP A 116 -25.52 -4.97 13.63
C ASP A 116 -25.38 -5.92 12.41
N PRO A 117 -26.47 -6.12 11.65
CA PRO A 117 -26.41 -6.97 10.45
C PRO A 117 -25.35 -6.47 9.47
N TYR A 118 -24.62 -7.39 8.87
CA TYR A 118 -23.71 -7.12 7.76
C TYR A 118 -24.30 -7.76 6.51
N ASP A 119 -25.07 -6.97 5.77
CA ASP A 119 -25.62 -7.39 4.48
C ASP A 119 -24.56 -7.14 3.40
N ALA A 120 -23.98 -8.21 2.90
CA ALA A 120 -22.90 -8.19 1.94
C ALA A 120 -23.11 -9.27 0.86
N PRO A 121 -24.11 -9.11 -0.03
CA PRO A 121 -24.41 -10.09 -1.07
C PRO A 121 -23.24 -10.31 -2.04
N GLU A 122 -22.32 -9.35 -2.13
CA GLU A 122 -21.10 -9.44 -2.93
C GLU A 122 -20.20 -10.61 -2.48
N LEU A 123 -20.25 -10.99 -1.20
CA LEU A 123 -19.48 -12.15 -0.69
C LEU A 123 -19.97 -13.48 -1.27
N SER A 124 -21.14 -13.51 -1.89
CA SER A 124 -21.68 -14.67 -2.64
C SER A 124 -21.47 -14.57 -4.15
N GLN A 125 -20.72 -13.56 -4.63
CA GLN A 125 -20.39 -13.39 -6.05
C GLN A 125 -19.00 -13.93 -6.37
N PRO A 126 -18.69 -14.29 -7.62
CA PRO A 126 -17.33 -14.64 -8.06
C PRO A 126 -16.35 -13.48 -7.86
N GLY A 127 -15.05 -13.80 -7.66
CA GLY A 127 -13.97 -12.85 -7.53
C GLY A 127 -13.29 -12.93 -6.16
N LEU A 128 -12.08 -12.36 -6.08
CA LEU A 128 -11.32 -12.26 -4.84
C LEU A 128 -12.06 -11.37 -3.84
N LYS A 129 -12.07 -11.76 -2.56
CA LYS A 129 -12.72 -11.00 -1.49
C LYS A 129 -11.71 -10.13 -0.76
N VAL A 130 -12.17 -8.99 -0.22
CA VAL A 130 -11.34 -8.03 0.51
C VAL A 130 -11.85 -7.87 1.93
N MET A 131 -11.07 -8.33 2.90
CA MET A 131 -11.34 -8.22 4.34
C MET A 131 -10.07 -8.49 5.15
N GLN A 132 -10.03 -8.09 6.42
CA GLN A 132 -8.89 -8.35 7.30
C GLN A 132 -8.90 -9.79 7.86
N GLY A 133 -10.06 -10.28 8.26
CA GLY A 133 -10.21 -11.62 8.81
C GLY A 133 -11.63 -12.15 8.63
N GLN A 134 -11.75 -13.24 7.92
CA GLN A 134 -13.03 -13.79 7.40
C GLN A 134 -14.10 -14.08 8.45
N ASP A 135 -13.71 -14.25 9.70
CA ASP A 135 -14.63 -14.64 10.78
C ASP A 135 -14.80 -13.56 11.88
N ILE A 136 -13.84 -12.66 12.04
CA ILE A 136 -13.83 -11.71 13.16
C ILE A 136 -13.69 -10.24 12.73
N ASP A 137 -13.02 -9.96 11.62
CA ASP A 137 -12.79 -8.61 11.09
C ASP A 137 -13.06 -8.58 9.58
N TYR A 138 -14.28 -8.89 9.23
CA TYR A 138 -14.75 -9.13 7.86
C TYR A 138 -15.44 -7.91 7.24
N ARG A 139 -15.64 -6.83 8.00
CA ARG A 139 -16.31 -5.63 7.52
C ARG A 139 -15.38 -4.81 6.66
N SER A 140 -15.77 -4.60 5.42
CA SER A 140 -14.99 -3.93 4.39
C SER A 140 -15.82 -2.87 3.67
N SER A 141 -15.20 -1.77 3.29
CA SER A 141 -15.83 -0.71 2.47
C SER A 141 -16.03 -1.14 1.02
N CYS A 142 -15.28 -2.14 0.56
CA CYS A 142 -15.42 -2.80 -0.74
C CYS A 142 -15.15 -4.30 -0.58
N ARG A 143 -16.11 -5.18 -0.88
CA ARG A 143 -16.06 -6.62 -0.57
C ARG A 143 -15.41 -7.45 -1.67
N LEU A 144 -15.52 -7.03 -2.93
CA LEU A 144 -14.83 -7.63 -4.07
C LEU A 144 -13.60 -6.80 -4.42
N PHE A 145 -12.51 -7.48 -4.77
CA PHE A 145 -11.28 -6.81 -5.18
C PHE A 145 -11.54 -5.87 -6.36
N THR A 146 -12.29 -6.34 -7.38
CA THR A 146 -12.66 -5.49 -8.52
C THR A 146 -13.49 -4.26 -8.14
N ASP A 147 -14.29 -4.31 -7.08
CA ASP A 147 -15.05 -3.14 -6.62
C ASP A 147 -14.15 -2.11 -5.93
N CYS A 148 -13.17 -2.58 -5.15
CA CYS A 148 -12.13 -1.71 -4.60
C CYS A 148 -11.34 -1.03 -5.74
N LEU A 149 -10.93 -1.80 -6.73
CA LEU A 149 -10.18 -1.29 -7.88
C LEU A 149 -10.98 -0.26 -8.69
N ARG A 150 -12.28 -0.49 -8.91
CA ARG A 150 -13.15 0.48 -9.61
C ARG A 150 -13.26 1.81 -8.86
N GLN A 151 -13.40 1.79 -7.52
CA GLN A 151 -13.41 3.03 -6.72
C GLN A 151 -12.11 3.83 -6.91
N VAL A 152 -10.97 3.15 -6.89
CA VAL A 152 -9.66 3.79 -7.12
C VAL A 152 -9.55 4.29 -8.57
N ALA A 153 -9.99 3.51 -9.55
CA ALA A 153 -9.95 3.88 -10.97
C ALA A 153 -10.83 5.11 -11.27
N GLU A 154 -12.01 5.19 -10.68
CA GLU A 154 -12.91 6.34 -10.81
C GLU A 154 -12.27 7.60 -10.21
N TRP A 155 -11.68 7.49 -9.01
CA TRP A 155 -10.98 8.60 -8.38
C TRP A 155 -9.76 9.05 -9.22
N SER A 156 -8.92 8.10 -9.65
CA SER A 156 -7.73 8.37 -10.48
C SER A 156 -8.10 9.08 -11.79
N LYS A 157 -9.14 8.61 -12.47
CA LYS A 157 -9.64 9.24 -13.70
C LYS A 157 -10.11 10.68 -13.49
N ALA A 158 -10.69 10.97 -12.32
CA ALA A 158 -11.12 12.32 -11.95
C ALA A 158 -9.94 13.23 -11.56
N HIS A 159 -8.77 12.67 -11.22
CA HIS A 159 -7.57 13.38 -10.76
C HIS A 159 -6.33 13.00 -11.61
N PRO A 160 -6.31 13.18 -12.92
CA PRO A 160 -5.30 12.58 -13.81
C PRO A 160 -3.87 13.07 -13.60
N SER A 161 -3.66 14.07 -12.76
CA SER A 161 -2.33 14.61 -12.43
C SER A 161 -1.77 14.08 -11.09
N HIS A 162 -2.47 13.17 -10.40
CA HIS A 162 -1.96 12.61 -9.15
C HIS A 162 -0.60 11.92 -9.36
N VAL A 163 0.24 11.92 -8.32
CA VAL A 163 1.48 11.12 -8.30
C VAL A 163 1.14 9.62 -8.28
N PRO A 164 2.08 8.71 -8.65
CA PRO A 164 1.79 7.28 -8.67
C PRO A 164 1.19 6.78 -7.34
N ILE A 165 0.08 6.04 -7.46
CA ILE A 165 -0.56 5.40 -6.30
C ILE A 165 -0.03 3.96 -6.22
N LEU A 166 0.54 3.58 -5.06
CA LEU A 166 0.87 2.20 -4.76
C LEU A 166 -0.34 1.48 -4.15
N ILE A 167 -0.74 0.35 -4.72
CA ILE A 167 -1.68 -0.58 -4.11
C ILE A 167 -0.91 -1.82 -3.66
N LEU A 168 -0.79 -1.97 -2.34
CA LEU A 168 -0.18 -3.12 -1.71
C LEU A 168 -1.21 -4.22 -1.55
N LEU A 169 -0.83 -5.46 -1.88
CA LEU A 169 -1.69 -6.64 -1.80
C LEU A 169 -1.10 -7.65 -0.81
N ASN A 170 -1.91 -8.05 0.17
CA ASN A 170 -1.64 -9.18 1.03
C ASN A 170 -2.55 -10.35 0.66
N LEU A 171 -2.00 -11.55 0.51
CA LEU A 171 -2.76 -12.75 0.18
C LEU A 171 -3.02 -13.56 1.44
N LYS A 172 -4.27 -13.61 1.88
CA LYS A 172 -4.65 -14.25 3.13
C LYS A 172 -4.86 -15.75 2.96
N GLU A 173 -4.08 -16.54 3.70
CA GLU A 173 -4.20 -17.97 3.82
C GLU A 173 -3.91 -18.40 5.26
N GLY A 174 -4.16 -19.65 5.62
CA GLY A 174 -3.87 -20.17 6.95
C GLY A 174 -4.95 -21.10 7.47
N GLU A 175 -5.00 -21.26 8.78
CA GLU A 175 -5.95 -22.13 9.47
C GLU A 175 -7.21 -21.39 9.90
N ALA A 176 -8.29 -22.15 10.10
CA ALA A 176 -9.50 -21.62 10.72
C ALA A 176 -9.25 -21.30 12.19
N LEU A 177 -9.98 -20.33 12.72
CA LEU A 177 -10.02 -20.11 14.16
C LEU A 177 -10.42 -21.39 14.91
N PRO A 178 -9.90 -21.64 16.14
CA PRO A 178 -10.25 -22.82 16.93
C PRO A 178 -11.65 -22.71 17.55
N ALA A 179 -12.67 -22.50 16.69
CA ALA A 179 -14.05 -22.34 17.06
C ALA A 179 -14.98 -23.11 16.13
N PRO A 180 -16.07 -23.76 16.62
CA PRO A 180 -17.00 -24.48 15.78
C PRO A 180 -17.64 -23.60 14.71
N GLY A 181 -17.51 -24.01 13.46
CA GLY A 181 -18.06 -23.29 12.31
C GLY A 181 -17.20 -22.15 11.79
N ALA A 182 -15.99 -21.97 12.30
CA ALA A 182 -14.99 -21.09 11.70
C ALA A 182 -14.57 -21.58 10.32
N VAL A 183 -14.19 -20.67 9.44
CA VAL A 183 -13.82 -20.93 8.04
C VAL A 183 -12.33 -20.67 7.84
N ALA A 184 -11.59 -21.68 7.33
CA ALA A 184 -10.20 -21.45 6.92
C ALA A 184 -10.14 -20.64 5.62
N PRO A 185 -9.26 -19.65 5.51
CA PRO A 185 -8.94 -19.04 4.22
C PRO A 185 -8.26 -20.08 3.32
N LEU A 186 -8.53 -20.01 2.01
CA LEU A 186 -7.92 -20.92 1.06
C LEU A 186 -6.53 -20.45 0.67
N ALA A 187 -5.60 -21.39 0.52
CA ALA A 187 -4.29 -21.09 -0.03
C ALA A 187 -4.40 -20.60 -1.48
N PHE A 188 -3.53 -19.65 -1.83
CA PHE A 188 -3.39 -19.19 -3.21
C PHE A 188 -2.54 -20.21 -3.99
N ASP A 189 -3.13 -20.83 -5.00
CA ASP A 189 -2.44 -21.62 -6.00
C ASP A 189 -2.07 -20.80 -7.24
N ALA A 190 -1.48 -21.43 -8.25
CA ALA A 190 -1.07 -20.73 -9.47
C ALA A 190 -2.25 -20.07 -10.20
N ALA A 191 -3.44 -20.70 -10.18
CA ALA A 191 -4.64 -20.15 -10.80
C ALA A 191 -5.15 -18.92 -10.03
N ALA A 192 -5.09 -18.95 -8.69
CA ALA A 192 -5.41 -17.80 -7.85
C ALA A 192 -4.44 -16.62 -8.08
N MET A 193 -3.14 -16.91 -8.28
CA MET A 193 -2.15 -15.88 -8.63
C MET A 193 -2.43 -15.26 -10.01
N ASP A 194 -2.83 -16.06 -10.99
CA ASP A 194 -3.23 -15.53 -12.31
C ASP A 194 -4.54 -14.74 -12.23
N GLN A 195 -5.45 -15.09 -11.30
CA GLN A 195 -6.68 -14.35 -11.07
C GLN A 195 -6.39 -12.94 -10.50
N VAL A 196 -5.38 -12.77 -9.64
CA VAL A 196 -4.97 -11.43 -9.15
C VAL A 196 -4.65 -10.52 -10.33
N ASP A 197 -3.78 -10.95 -11.26
CA ASP A 197 -3.43 -10.18 -12.45
C ASP A 197 -4.65 -9.93 -13.36
N ALA A 198 -5.49 -10.95 -13.54
CA ALA A 198 -6.68 -10.85 -14.37
C ALA A 198 -7.67 -9.82 -13.82
N GLU A 199 -7.91 -9.78 -12.51
CA GLU A 199 -8.81 -8.81 -11.90
C GLU A 199 -8.24 -7.39 -11.96
N ILE A 200 -6.92 -7.19 -11.75
CA ILE A 200 -6.27 -5.89 -11.96
C ILE A 200 -6.47 -5.41 -13.39
N ARG A 201 -6.15 -6.24 -14.38
CA ARG A 201 -6.23 -5.91 -15.81
C ARG A 201 -7.68 -5.79 -16.31
N SER A 202 -8.66 -6.34 -15.61
CA SER A 202 -10.08 -6.17 -15.93
C SER A 202 -10.60 -4.76 -15.64
N VAL A 203 -9.91 -4.03 -14.76
CA VAL A 203 -10.30 -2.67 -14.35
C VAL A 203 -9.39 -1.61 -14.95
N PHE A 204 -8.07 -1.88 -15.03
CA PHE A 204 -7.08 -0.92 -15.51
C PHE A 204 -6.53 -1.34 -16.88
N GLY A 205 -6.60 -0.43 -17.84
CA GLY A 205 -5.85 -0.57 -19.10
C GLY A 205 -4.34 -0.46 -18.89
N PRO A 206 -3.54 -0.94 -19.85
CA PRO A 206 -2.09 -0.95 -19.73
C PRO A 206 -1.50 0.46 -19.49
N GLU A 207 -2.12 1.51 -20.03
CA GLU A 207 -1.70 2.89 -19.84
C GLU A 207 -1.86 3.41 -18.40
N ALA A 208 -2.75 2.81 -17.62
CA ALA A 208 -3.00 3.17 -16.23
C ALA A 208 -2.08 2.44 -15.24
N LEU A 209 -1.30 1.44 -15.70
CA LEU A 209 -0.47 0.59 -14.85
C LEU A 209 1.02 0.87 -15.08
N ILE A 210 1.76 0.99 -13.98
CA ILE A 210 3.23 0.90 -13.98
C ILE A 210 3.56 -0.54 -13.66
N THR A 211 4.01 -1.31 -14.65
CA THR A 211 4.24 -2.75 -14.53
C THR A 211 5.73 -3.11 -14.45
N PRO A 212 6.06 -4.31 -13.92
CA PRO A 212 7.43 -4.80 -13.96
C PRO A 212 8.06 -4.81 -15.36
N ASP A 213 7.30 -5.23 -16.40
CA ASP A 213 7.79 -5.25 -17.79
C ASP A 213 8.17 -3.86 -18.29
N GLU A 214 7.33 -2.85 -18.01
CA GLU A 214 7.61 -1.48 -18.41
C GLU A 214 8.87 -0.93 -17.72
N VAL A 215 9.02 -1.20 -16.42
CA VAL A 215 10.18 -0.73 -15.65
C VAL A 215 11.45 -1.47 -16.04
N GLN A 216 11.35 -2.77 -16.32
CA GLN A 216 12.50 -3.55 -16.78
C GLN A 216 12.99 -3.12 -18.17
N GLY A 217 12.07 -2.81 -19.10
CA GLY A 217 12.44 -2.46 -20.47
C GLY A 217 13.39 -3.48 -21.10
N ASP A 218 14.49 -3.02 -21.68
CA ASP A 218 15.50 -3.85 -22.32
C ASP A 218 16.59 -4.36 -21.35
N ALA A 219 16.53 -4.02 -20.06
CA ALA A 219 17.52 -4.44 -19.07
C ALA A 219 17.51 -5.96 -18.83
N ALA A 220 18.64 -6.50 -18.41
CA ALA A 220 18.83 -7.93 -18.20
C ALA A 220 17.91 -8.52 -17.11
N SER A 221 17.50 -7.71 -16.15
CA SER A 221 16.56 -8.05 -15.09
C SER A 221 15.89 -6.80 -14.56
N LEU A 222 14.78 -6.96 -13.82
CA LEU A 222 14.08 -5.84 -13.20
C LEU A 222 15.00 -5.11 -12.20
N ARG A 223 15.80 -5.87 -11.42
CA ARG A 223 16.80 -5.30 -10.51
C ARG A 223 17.85 -4.45 -11.24
N ALA A 224 18.39 -4.95 -12.36
CA ALA A 224 19.34 -4.19 -13.17
C ALA A 224 18.73 -2.87 -13.66
N ALA A 225 17.49 -2.91 -14.17
CA ALA A 225 16.79 -1.71 -14.62
C ALA A 225 16.72 -0.64 -13.52
N VAL A 226 16.21 -0.98 -12.33
CA VAL A 226 16.00 0.03 -11.28
C VAL A 226 17.31 0.55 -10.67
N SER A 227 18.38 -0.24 -10.70
CA SER A 227 19.69 0.16 -10.15
C SER A 227 20.58 0.92 -11.14
N GLU A 228 20.47 0.67 -12.45
CA GLU A 228 21.36 1.19 -13.49
C GLU A 228 20.69 2.25 -14.37
N GLU A 229 19.43 2.04 -14.75
CA GLU A 229 18.67 2.91 -15.65
C GLU A 229 17.68 3.81 -14.90
N GLY A 230 17.17 3.34 -13.75
CA GLY A 230 16.24 4.03 -12.87
C GLY A 230 14.77 3.82 -13.24
N TRP A 231 13.89 4.44 -12.49
CA TRP A 231 12.45 4.41 -12.66
C TRP A 231 11.97 5.42 -13.70
N PRO A 232 10.78 5.23 -14.28
CA PRO A 232 10.13 6.25 -15.12
C PRO A 232 10.12 7.62 -14.42
N THR A 233 10.09 8.69 -15.19
CA THR A 233 9.96 10.03 -14.63
C THR A 233 8.60 10.21 -13.97
N LEU A 234 8.52 11.10 -12.97
CA LEU A 234 7.28 11.40 -12.28
C LEU A 234 6.20 11.91 -13.26
N GLY A 235 6.61 12.69 -14.26
CA GLY A 235 5.69 13.15 -15.33
C GLY A 235 5.09 11.99 -16.13
N ALA A 236 5.88 10.97 -16.49
CA ALA A 236 5.40 9.77 -17.18
C ALA A 236 4.56 8.86 -16.27
N ALA A 237 4.73 8.95 -14.96
CA ALA A 237 4.05 8.13 -13.96
C ALA A 237 2.77 8.77 -13.40
N ARG A 238 2.46 10.03 -13.74
CA ARG A 238 1.23 10.69 -13.25
C ARG A 238 -0.02 10.01 -13.75
N GLY A 239 -1.04 10.00 -12.89
CA GLY A 239 -2.34 9.38 -13.18
C GLY A 239 -2.30 7.85 -13.25
N ARG A 240 -1.20 7.23 -12.81
CA ARG A 240 -0.97 5.78 -12.94
C ARG A 240 -0.83 5.09 -11.59
N LEU A 241 -1.00 3.79 -11.59
CA LEU A 241 -0.98 2.94 -10.41
C LEU A 241 0.12 1.89 -10.51
N MET A 242 0.69 1.56 -9.37
CA MET A 242 1.65 0.47 -9.19
C MET A 242 1.07 -0.51 -8.18
N PHE A 243 1.13 -1.80 -8.49
CA PHE A 243 0.74 -2.87 -7.55
C PHE A 243 1.97 -3.57 -7.02
N ALA A 244 1.93 -3.97 -5.73
CA ALA A 244 2.98 -4.79 -5.14
C ALA A 244 2.40 -5.84 -4.19
N LEU A 245 2.94 -7.06 -4.25
CA LEU A 245 2.62 -8.14 -3.33
C LEU A 245 3.55 -8.07 -2.11
N ASP A 246 2.97 -7.85 -0.93
CA ASP A 246 3.62 -8.06 0.35
C ASP A 246 3.21 -9.43 0.89
N ALA A 247 3.94 -10.45 0.50
CA ALA A 247 3.57 -11.83 0.70
C ALA A 247 4.79 -12.67 1.17
N PRO A 248 4.56 -13.77 1.90
CA PRO A 248 5.63 -14.68 2.28
C PRO A 248 6.28 -15.32 1.05
N ARG A 249 7.52 -15.76 1.20
CA ARG A 249 8.37 -16.25 0.12
C ARG A 249 7.68 -17.28 -0.79
N HIS A 250 6.96 -18.23 -0.23
CA HIS A 250 6.30 -19.27 -1.02
C HIS A 250 5.21 -18.71 -1.95
N GLN A 251 4.47 -17.69 -1.53
CA GLN A 251 3.49 -16.99 -2.39
C GLN A 251 4.17 -16.16 -3.47
N VAL A 252 5.27 -15.47 -3.14
CA VAL A 252 6.08 -14.74 -4.12
C VAL A 252 6.63 -15.68 -5.17
N ASP A 253 7.14 -16.86 -4.78
CA ASP A 253 7.65 -17.88 -5.70
C ASP A 253 6.54 -18.44 -6.61
N LEU A 254 5.34 -18.65 -6.09
CA LEU A 254 4.18 -19.06 -6.89
C LEU A 254 3.78 -17.95 -7.88
N TYR A 255 3.73 -16.69 -7.44
CA TYR A 255 3.40 -15.56 -8.31
C TYR A 255 4.42 -15.38 -9.42
N ARG A 256 5.70 -15.40 -9.08
CA ARG A 256 6.79 -15.31 -10.05
C ARG A 256 6.80 -16.53 -11.01
N GLY A 257 6.63 -17.71 -10.49
CA GLY A 257 6.73 -18.96 -11.25
C GLY A 257 8.13 -19.15 -11.83
N ALA A 258 8.22 -19.60 -13.09
CA ALA A 258 9.50 -19.83 -13.77
C ALA A 258 10.14 -18.57 -14.40
N ARG A 259 9.58 -17.38 -14.17
CA ARG A 259 10.07 -16.10 -14.71
C ARG A 259 11.36 -15.70 -14.03
N ARG A 260 12.28 -15.11 -14.79
CA ARG A 260 13.52 -14.59 -14.22
C ARG A 260 13.26 -13.39 -13.31
N SER A 261 12.50 -12.44 -13.83
CA SER A 261 12.00 -11.28 -13.08
C SER A 261 10.50 -11.47 -12.80
N LEU A 262 9.63 -10.66 -13.39
CA LEU A 262 8.17 -10.71 -13.24
C LEU A 262 7.48 -10.56 -14.61
N GLU A 263 8.08 -11.13 -15.65
CA GLU A 263 7.63 -10.96 -17.04
C GLU A 263 6.14 -11.32 -17.18
N GLY A 264 5.34 -10.39 -17.69
CA GLY A 264 3.90 -10.52 -17.87
C GLY A 264 3.05 -10.33 -16.62
N ARG A 265 3.63 -10.16 -15.44
CA ARG A 265 2.90 -9.90 -14.20
C ARG A 265 2.46 -8.43 -14.09
N ALA A 266 1.36 -8.20 -13.35
CA ALA A 266 0.84 -6.87 -13.10
C ALA A 266 1.47 -6.20 -11.86
N ALA A 267 1.93 -6.98 -10.90
CA ALA A 267 2.44 -6.48 -9.62
C ALA A 267 3.93 -6.77 -9.42
N PHE A 268 4.59 -5.86 -8.75
CA PHE A 268 5.91 -6.06 -8.13
C PHE A 268 5.77 -6.99 -6.91
N VAL A 269 6.88 -7.44 -6.35
CA VAL A 269 6.87 -8.34 -5.19
C VAL A 269 7.85 -7.89 -4.12
N ASN A 270 7.53 -8.15 -2.86
CA ASN A 270 8.44 -8.03 -1.74
C ASN A 270 9.38 -9.25 -1.74
N ILE A 271 10.63 -9.05 -2.17
CA ILE A 271 11.64 -10.11 -2.35
C ILE A 271 13.02 -9.58 -1.90
N ALA A 272 13.99 -10.48 -1.71
CA ALA A 272 15.34 -10.10 -1.31
C ALA A 272 16.00 -9.16 -2.34
N GLU A 273 16.73 -8.18 -1.84
CA GLU A 273 17.27 -7.04 -2.60
C GLU A 273 18.29 -7.45 -3.69
N ASP A 274 18.86 -8.67 -3.61
CA ASP A 274 19.84 -9.23 -4.55
C ASP A 274 19.25 -10.11 -5.65
N GLU A 275 17.92 -10.34 -5.63
CA GLU A 275 17.24 -11.16 -6.63
C GLU A 275 16.90 -10.38 -7.91
N ASP A 276 16.87 -11.05 -9.05
CA ASP A 276 16.60 -10.46 -10.38
C ASP A 276 15.24 -9.74 -10.45
N ALA A 277 14.25 -10.16 -9.65
CA ALA A 277 12.92 -9.56 -9.57
C ALA A 277 12.81 -8.38 -8.58
N ALA A 278 13.90 -7.99 -7.91
CA ALA A 278 13.87 -6.96 -6.88
C ALA A 278 13.74 -5.56 -7.50
N ALA A 279 12.67 -4.86 -7.15
CA ALA A 279 12.42 -3.44 -7.43
C ALA A 279 11.63 -2.76 -6.31
N TYR A 280 10.94 -3.56 -5.50
CA TYR A 280 10.11 -3.13 -4.38
C TYR A 280 10.44 -3.96 -3.15
N ILE A 281 10.37 -3.32 -1.97
CA ILE A 281 10.53 -4.01 -0.69
C ILE A 281 9.67 -3.38 0.40
N THR A 282 9.12 -4.23 1.29
CA THR A 282 8.43 -3.82 2.52
C THR A 282 9.38 -3.95 3.71
N LEU A 283 9.62 -2.83 4.42
CA LEU A 283 10.46 -2.75 5.61
C LEU A 283 9.70 -1.99 6.70
N ASN A 284 8.94 -2.72 7.52
CA ASN A 284 7.92 -2.15 8.41
C ASN A 284 8.46 -1.57 9.72
N GLU A 285 9.73 -1.80 10.04
CA GLU A 285 10.34 -1.37 11.31
C GLU A 285 11.37 -0.25 11.05
N PRO A 286 10.91 1.01 10.84
CA PRO A 286 11.78 2.10 10.39
C PRO A 286 12.87 2.48 11.41
N VAL A 287 12.68 2.20 12.69
CA VAL A 287 13.69 2.44 13.73
C VAL A 287 14.79 1.38 13.65
N GLU A 288 14.40 0.08 13.65
CA GLU A 288 15.34 -1.05 13.67
C GLU A 288 15.95 -1.33 12.30
N GLN A 289 15.21 -1.01 11.21
CA GLN A 289 15.62 -1.31 9.83
C GLN A 289 16.18 -0.09 9.09
N GLN A 290 16.54 0.99 9.78
CA GLN A 290 17.00 2.23 9.16
C GLN A 290 18.13 2.00 8.15
N ASP A 291 19.15 1.23 8.50
CA ASP A 291 20.29 0.94 7.62
C ASP A 291 19.87 0.11 6.40
N ARG A 292 18.94 -0.82 6.58
CA ARG A 292 18.42 -1.64 5.49
C ARG A 292 17.57 -0.82 4.53
N ILE A 293 16.74 0.08 5.05
CA ILE A 293 15.98 1.05 4.22
C ILE A 293 16.96 1.89 3.40
N ALA A 294 17.99 2.46 4.03
CA ALA A 294 18.98 3.25 3.34
C ALA A 294 19.73 2.47 2.23
N ALA A 295 20.08 1.21 2.50
CA ALA A 295 20.72 0.33 1.53
C ALA A 295 19.80 -0.03 0.35
N ALA A 296 18.51 -0.28 0.59
CA ALA A 296 17.53 -0.55 -0.46
C ALA A 296 17.32 0.68 -1.36
N LEU A 297 17.19 1.87 -0.76
CA LEU A 297 17.08 3.14 -1.48
C LEU A 297 18.31 3.43 -2.34
N ALA A 298 19.52 3.14 -1.83
CA ALA A 298 20.76 3.32 -2.58
C ALA A 298 20.87 2.38 -3.80
N GLN A 299 20.15 1.25 -3.81
CA GLN A 299 20.02 0.33 -4.94
C GLN A 299 18.88 0.70 -5.90
N GLY A 300 18.18 1.81 -5.67
CA GLY A 300 17.08 2.27 -6.52
C GLY A 300 15.73 1.61 -6.23
N LEU A 301 15.61 0.75 -5.21
CA LEU A 301 14.34 0.10 -4.89
C LEU A 301 13.31 1.12 -4.35
N ILE A 302 12.02 0.85 -4.61
CA ILE A 302 10.93 1.50 -3.90
C ILE A 302 10.72 0.78 -2.57
N VAL A 303 10.69 1.54 -1.49
CA VAL A 303 10.51 1.06 -0.11
C VAL A 303 9.17 1.54 0.43
N ARG A 304 8.41 0.59 0.99
CA ARG A 304 7.26 0.90 1.88
C ARG A 304 7.66 0.63 3.32
N THR A 305 7.31 1.53 4.23
CA THR A 305 7.50 1.37 5.68
C THR A 305 6.23 1.73 6.45
N ARG A 306 6.19 1.51 7.77
CA ARG A 306 5.02 1.80 8.62
C ARG A 306 5.36 2.82 9.70
N ALA A 307 4.46 3.78 9.90
CA ALA A 307 4.55 4.80 10.95
C ALA A 307 3.96 4.36 12.30
N ASP A 308 3.09 3.35 12.29
CA ASP A 308 2.39 2.82 13.45
C ASP A 308 2.02 1.34 13.27
N ALA A 309 1.72 0.65 14.36
CA ALA A 309 1.26 -0.74 14.35
C ALA A 309 0.34 -1.02 15.56
N ASP A 310 -0.66 -1.89 15.35
CA ASP A 310 -1.50 -2.47 16.42
C ASP A 310 -2.14 -1.42 17.34
N THR A 311 -2.39 -0.21 16.83
CA THR A 311 -2.94 0.94 17.55
C THR A 311 -2.05 1.51 18.69
N VAL A 312 -0.82 1.05 18.82
CA VAL A 312 0.08 1.39 19.95
C VAL A 312 0.40 2.86 19.98
N GLU A 313 0.89 3.41 18.86
CA GLU A 313 1.30 4.81 18.74
C GLU A 313 0.10 5.75 18.93
N ALA A 314 -1.04 5.41 18.33
CA ALA A 314 -2.25 6.22 18.50
C ALA A 314 -2.76 6.25 19.94
N ARG A 315 -2.65 5.13 20.68
CA ARG A 315 -3.08 5.06 22.09
C ARG A 315 -2.13 5.77 23.05
N SER A 316 -0.82 5.69 22.78
CA SER A 316 0.20 6.33 23.63
C SER A 316 0.47 7.80 23.27
N GLY A 317 0.15 8.22 22.03
CA GLY A 317 0.59 9.50 21.47
C GLY A 317 2.08 9.53 21.12
N GLU A 318 2.77 8.36 21.13
CA GLU A 318 4.20 8.26 20.85
C GLU A 318 4.47 8.42 19.34
N THR A 319 5.51 9.19 18.98
CA THR A 319 5.77 9.58 17.59
C THR A 319 7.11 9.09 17.04
N THR A 320 7.93 8.41 17.84
CA THR A 320 9.27 7.97 17.47
C THR A 320 9.27 7.14 16.18
N ARG A 321 8.36 6.16 16.06
CA ARG A 321 8.24 5.31 14.87
C ARG A 321 7.78 6.11 13.65
N ARG A 322 6.80 6.98 13.81
CA ARG A 322 6.33 7.90 12.76
C ARG A 322 7.45 8.79 12.24
N ASP A 323 8.17 9.43 13.16
CA ASP A 323 9.21 10.38 12.82
C ASP A 323 10.39 9.67 12.12
N ALA A 324 10.75 8.46 12.57
CA ALA A 324 11.71 7.59 11.89
C ALA A 324 11.24 7.19 10.48
N ALA A 325 9.98 6.79 10.32
CA ALA A 325 9.41 6.42 9.02
C ALA A 325 9.46 7.60 8.03
N LEU A 326 9.03 8.79 8.46
CA LEU A 326 9.03 9.99 7.62
C LEU A 326 10.45 10.50 7.30
N ALA A 327 11.44 10.24 8.15
CA ALA A 327 12.84 10.61 7.95
C ALA A 327 13.63 9.56 7.15
N SER A 328 13.13 8.35 7.00
CA SER A 328 13.85 7.21 6.42
C SER A 328 14.19 7.37 4.94
N GLY A 329 13.46 8.21 4.20
CA GLY A 329 13.55 8.33 2.74
C GLY A 329 12.70 7.30 1.98
N ALA A 330 12.01 6.38 2.66
CA ALA A 330 11.06 5.47 2.03
C ALA A 330 10.01 6.22 1.23
N GLN A 331 9.66 5.72 0.05
CA GLN A 331 8.72 6.37 -0.86
C GLN A 331 7.28 6.34 -0.32
N TYR A 332 6.90 5.27 0.36
CA TYR A 332 5.56 5.14 0.90
C TYR A 332 5.60 4.85 2.39
N VAL A 333 4.96 5.72 3.16
CA VAL A 333 4.83 5.59 4.62
C VAL A 333 3.37 5.27 4.96
N SER A 334 3.13 4.09 5.45
CA SER A 334 1.79 3.58 5.75
C SER A 334 1.42 3.84 7.20
N THR A 335 0.13 4.11 7.45
CA THR A 335 -0.43 4.38 8.78
C THR A 335 -1.88 3.88 8.89
N ASP A 336 -2.34 3.62 10.11
CA ASP A 336 -3.75 3.45 10.42
C ASP A 336 -4.44 4.80 10.76
N TYR A 337 -3.67 5.91 10.83
CA TYR A 337 -4.11 7.19 11.38
C TYR A 337 -3.69 8.40 10.53
N MET A 338 -4.16 8.52 9.29
CA MET A 338 -4.09 9.80 8.57
C MET A 338 -4.96 10.88 9.23
N THR A 339 -6.03 10.44 9.89
CA THR A 339 -6.90 11.27 10.74
C THR A 339 -6.82 10.75 12.17
N PRO A 340 -6.73 11.62 13.19
CA PRO A 340 -6.68 11.20 14.59
C PRO A 340 -7.92 10.40 15.01
N ASP A 341 -7.73 9.35 15.79
CA ASP A 341 -8.83 8.74 16.54
C ASP A 341 -8.92 9.42 17.92
N VAL A 342 -9.86 10.33 18.06
CA VAL A 342 -10.07 11.11 19.28
C VAL A 342 -10.40 10.28 20.52
N ARG A 343 -10.70 8.98 20.35
CA ARG A 343 -10.86 8.03 21.47
C ARG A 343 -9.52 7.76 22.16
N PHE A 344 -8.40 7.96 21.46
CA PHE A 344 -7.05 7.66 21.93
C PHE A 344 -6.23 8.91 22.18
N SER A 345 -5.87 9.63 21.12
CA SER A 345 -5.04 10.83 21.17
C SER A 345 -5.22 11.71 19.93
N ASP A 346 -4.39 12.74 19.76
CA ASP A 346 -4.28 13.53 18.55
C ASP A 346 -3.22 12.98 17.56
N TYR A 347 -2.74 11.76 17.77
CA TYR A 347 -1.78 11.10 16.88
C TYR A 347 -2.32 11.04 15.45
N ARG A 348 -1.51 11.49 14.51
CA ARG A 348 -1.77 11.36 13.08
C ARG A 348 -0.46 11.32 12.28
N VAL A 349 -0.57 10.80 11.06
CA VAL A 349 0.54 10.73 10.12
C VAL A 349 0.14 11.43 8.82
N VAL A 350 0.76 12.57 8.57
CA VAL A 350 0.65 13.35 7.33
C VAL A 350 2.02 13.92 6.99
N LEU A 351 2.25 14.23 5.73
CA LEU A 351 3.46 14.95 5.35
C LEU A 351 3.43 16.39 5.92
N PRO A 352 4.59 16.97 6.22
CA PRO A 352 4.67 18.39 6.62
C PRO A 352 3.98 19.28 5.61
N GLY A 353 3.16 20.22 6.08
CA GLY A 353 2.35 21.09 5.21
C GLY A 353 1.14 20.41 4.60
N GLU A 354 0.79 19.22 5.04
CA GLU A 354 -0.33 18.42 4.52
C GLU A 354 -0.23 18.16 3.00
N LEU A 355 1.00 18.03 2.49
CA LEU A 355 1.30 17.76 1.09
C LEU A 355 0.81 16.35 0.72
N ALA A 356 0.35 16.15 -0.52
CA ALA A 356 0.05 14.82 -1.05
C ALA A 356 1.34 14.02 -1.31
N ALA A 357 2.38 14.70 -1.78
CA ALA A 357 3.70 14.10 -1.97
C ALA A 357 4.81 15.15 -1.87
N ARG A 358 5.95 14.75 -1.32
CA ARG A 358 7.16 15.59 -1.25
C ARG A 358 8.37 14.87 -1.85
N LEU A 359 9.47 15.61 -2.02
CA LEU A 359 10.76 14.97 -2.30
C LEU A 359 11.16 14.11 -1.10
N ALA A 360 11.48 12.84 -1.34
CA ALA A 360 11.92 11.93 -0.30
C ALA A 360 13.20 12.46 0.37
N PRO A 361 13.27 12.49 1.71
CA PRO A 361 14.49 12.86 2.43
C PRO A 361 15.65 11.97 1.97
N GLN A 362 16.86 12.55 1.89
CA GLN A 362 18.05 11.72 1.65
C GLN A 362 18.39 10.99 2.95
N SER A 363 18.53 9.67 2.88
CA SER A 363 18.93 8.86 4.03
C SER A 363 20.26 9.37 4.59
N GLY A 364 20.27 9.78 5.86
CA GLY A 364 21.44 10.33 6.55
C GLY A 364 21.45 11.85 6.76
N ALA A 365 20.50 12.61 6.22
CA ALA A 365 20.34 14.01 6.61
C ALA A 365 19.70 14.05 8.01
N ARG A 366 20.52 14.24 9.05
CA ARG A 366 20.02 14.60 10.38
C ARG A 366 19.34 15.95 10.24
N SER A 367 18.08 16.05 10.66
CA SER A 367 17.44 17.35 10.89
C SER A 367 18.27 18.10 11.95
N GLU A 368 18.91 19.18 11.57
CA GLU A 368 19.48 20.17 12.49
C GLU A 368 18.38 20.93 13.24
#